data_a328dce4fc5f1b12ea34694ec263bdda
#
_entry.id   a328dce4fc5f1b12ea34694ec263bdda
#
_cell.length_a   1.000
_cell.length_b   1.000
_cell.length_c   1.000
_cell.angle_alpha   90.00
_cell.angle_beta   90.00
_cell.angle_gamma   90.00
#
_symmetry.space_group_name_H-M   'P 1'
#
loop_
_entity.id
_entity.type
_entity.pdbx_description
1 polymer ?
#
loop_
_entity_poly.entity_id
_entity_poly.type
_entity_poly.pdbx_seq_one_letter_code
_entity_poly.pdbx_strand_id
1 'polypeptide(L)'
;MKRPYKEYSKQELEQELVHLKKEYEKYQEMDLKLNMARGKPCKEQLDLSLGLMDALDSKADMYSEDGTDCRNYGVLDGIPEAKLLMSDMMENNPDNIIIYGNSSLNVMYDTVSRAMTHGIMGSTPWCKLDKVSFLCPVPGYDRHFAITEYFGINMIPVPMHEDGPDMDLVSKLVEEDESIKGIWCVPKYSNPQGYSYSDETVRRFARLKPAARDFRIFWDNAYGVHHLYEDKQDYLVEILRECKRAGNPDLVYKFASTSKITFPGSGMSALATSLNNLEDIKKQLKNQTIGHDKVNQLRHVRFFGDIYGMTEHMKKHADIIRPKFEMVEKILEEELTGLEIGTWTKPLGGYFISFDAMDGCAKKIVDYAKKAGVAMTPAGATWPYHRDPHDSNIRIAPTYPPLEDLRIASKLFALCVKLASVKKLLEA
;
A
#
# COMPACT_ATOMS: atom_id res chain seq x y z
N MET A 1 -2.29 9.20 -35.34
CA MET A 1 -2.35 8.17 -34.28
C MET A 1 -1.34 7.09 -34.61
N LYS A 2 -0.68 6.51 -33.59
CA LYS A 2 0.16 5.33 -33.78
C LYS A 2 -0.73 4.15 -34.14
N ARG A 3 -0.25 3.22 -34.95
CA ARG A 3 -0.95 2.00 -35.33
C ARG A 3 -0.57 0.89 -34.32
N PRO A 4 -1.54 0.02 -33.90
CA PRO A 4 -1.24 -1.11 -33.02
C PRO A 4 -0.13 -2.01 -33.58
N TYR A 5 0.80 -2.44 -32.72
CA TYR A 5 1.90 -3.32 -33.17
C TYR A 5 1.42 -4.67 -33.69
N LYS A 6 0.29 -5.17 -33.24
CA LYS A 6 -0.34 -6.40 -33.79
C LYS A 6 -0.76 -6.30 -35.26
N GLU A 7 -0.89 -5.07 -35.79
CA GLU A 7 -1.24 -4.82 -37.18
C GLU A 7 -0.01 -4.63 -38.08
N TYR A 8 1.19 -4.65 -37.51
CA TYR A 8 2.44 -4.59 -38.30
C TYR A 8 2.72 -5.91 -39.00
N SER A 9 3.19 -5.86 -40.21
CA SER A 9 3.78 -7.02 -40.91
C SER A 9 5.06 -7.47 -40.18
N LYS A 10 5.45 -8.71 -40.39
CA LYS A 10 6.70 -9.23 -39.84
C LYS A 10 7.90 -8.35 -40.23
N GLN A 11 7.97 -7.87 -41.44
CA GLN A 11 9.05 -7.00 -41.92
C GLN A 11 9.03 -5.63 -41.18
N GLU A 12 7.87 -5.06 -40.95
CA GLU A 12 7.75 -3.81 -40.17
C GLU A 12 8.18 -4.02 -38.71
N LEU A 13 7.80 -5.15 -38.09
CA LEU A 13 8.25 -5.49 -36.71
C LEU A 13 9.77 -5.71 -36.65
N GLU A 14 10.37 -6.34 -37.65
CA GLU A 14 11.83 -6.54 -37.74
C GLU A 14 12.56 -5.19 -37.86
N GLN A 15 12.05 -4.27 -38.66
CA GLN A 15 12.61 -2.92 -38.80
C GLN A 15 12.48 -2.14 -37.51
N GLU A 16 11.30 -2.18 -36.85
CA GLU A 16 11.08 -1.55 -35.58
C GLU A 16 12.00 -2.11 -34.50
N LEU A 17 12.18 -3.42 -34.45
CA LEU A 17 13.11 -4.07 -33.53
C LEU A 17 14.55 -3.57 -33.68
N VAL A 18 15.03 -3.37 -34.93
CA VAL A 18 16.36 -2.82 -35.17
C VAL A 18 16.47 -1.38 -34.62
N HIS A 19 15.45 -0.56 -34.88
CA HIS A 19 15.40 0.81 -34.40
C HIS A 19 15.40 0.85 -32.86
N LEU A 20 14.52 0.10 -32.21
CA LEU A 20 14.39 0.05 -30.74
C LEU A 20 15.66 -0.46 -30.06
N LYS A 21 16.34 -1.45 -30.63
CA LYS A 21 17.64 -1.94 -30.10
C LYS A 21 18.70 -0.85 -30.12
N LYS A 22 18.82 -0.10 -31.24
CA LYS A 22 19.79 0.99 -31.35
C LYS A 22 19.50 2.10 -30.29
N GLU A 23 18.22 2.43 -30.06
CA GLU A 23 17.87 3.38 -29.01
C GLU A 23 18.17 2.82 -27.60
N TYR A 24 17.95 1.53 -27.38
CA TYR A 24 18.24 0.87 -26.11
C TYR A 24 19.74 0.82 -25.80
N GLU A 25 20.60 0.58 -26.79
CA GLU A 25 22.06 0.62 -26.66
C GLU A 25 22.54 1.98 -26.15
N LYS A 26 21.96 3.09 -26.62
CA LYS A 26 22.29 4.42 -26.11
C LYS A 26 22.04 4.54 -24.60
N TYR A 27 20.93 3.99 -24.08
CA TYR A 27 20.67 3.99 -22.66
C TYR A 27 21.64 3.13 -21.87
N GLN A 28 22.08 1.99 -22.43
CA GLN A 28 23.10 1.14 -21.79
C GLN A 28 24.46 1.86 -21.67
N GLU A 29 24.81 2.70 -22.65
CA GLU A 29 26.04 3.51 -22.64
C GLU A 29 26.02 4.65 -21.62
N MET A 30 24.84 5.04 -21.12
CA MET A 30 24.69 6.13 -20.13
C MET A 30 25.11 5.75 -18.71
N ASP A 31 25.41 4.47 -18.40
CA ASP A 31 25.73 3.96 -17.03
C ASP A 31 24.75 4.44 -15.96
N LEU A 32 23.45 4.34 -16.22
CA LEU A 32 22.41 4.82 -15.33
C LEU A 32 22.38 4.05 -14.02
N LYS A 33 22.05 4.73 -12.91
CA LYS A 33 21.87 4.15 -11.56
C LYS A 33 20.58 4.68 -10.93
N LEU A 34 19.47 4.44 -11.57
CA LEU A 34 18.16 4.97 -11.24
C LEU A 34 17.30 3.92 -10.53
N ASN A 35 16.34 4.36 -9.73
CA ASN A 35 15.53 3.44 -8.92
C ASN A 35 14.05 3.87 -8.89
N MET A 36 13.20 3.10 -9.54
CA MET A 36 11.73 3.20 -9.49
C MET A 36 11.08 2.01 -8.77
N ALA A 37 11.85 1.26 -7.93
CA ALA A 37 11.36 0.04 -7.30
C ALA A 37 10.56 0.31 -6.01
N ARG A 38 10.88 1.38 -5.27
CA ARG A 38 10.37 1.59 -3.92
C ARG A 38 9.53 2.84 -3.79
N GLY A 39 8.26 2.65 -3.39
CA GLY A 39 7.39 3.73 -2.94
C GLY A 39 7.77 4.21 -1.54
N LYS A 40 8.79 5.05 -1.45
CA LYS A 40 9.24 5.72 -0.23
C LYS A 40 9.28 7.24 -0.46
N PRO A 41 9.15 8.04 0.62
CA PRO A 41 9.30 9.49 0.53
C PRO A 41 10.66 9.88 -0.06
N CYS A 42 10.68 10.87 -0.93
CA CYS A 42 11.90 11.51 -1.40
C CYS A 42 12.46 12.47 -0.33
N LYS A 43 13.68 12.98 -0.58
CA LYS A 43 14.34 13.90 0.36
C LYS A 43 13.49 15.12 0.67
N GLU A 44 12.88 15.73 -0.33
CA GLU A 44 12.05 16.91 -0.21
C GLU A 44 10.82 16.67 0.67
N GLN A 45 10.20 15.49 0.58
CA GLN A 45 9.09 15.11 1.46
C GLN A 45 9.57 14.94 2.91
N LEU A 46 10.73 14.31 3.12
CA LEU A 46 11.30 14.15 4.46
C LEU A 46 11.66 15.50 5.08
N ASP A 47 12.21 16.42 4.29
CA ASP A 47 12.60 17.77 4.74
C ASP A 47 11.37 18.56 5.28
N LEU A 48 10.15 18.33 4.78
CA LEU A 48 8.93 18.92 5.32
C LEU A 48 8.68 18.59 6.80
N SER A 49 9.19 17.46 7.26
CA SER A 49 9.01 16.97 8.64
C SER A 49 10.16 17.30 9.57
N LEU A 50 11.17 18.07 9.14
CA LEU A 50 12.32 18.42 10.00
C LEU A 50 11.90 19.15 11.28
N GLY A 51 10.84 19.97 11.24
CA GLY A 51 10.28 20.63 12.42
C GLY A 51 9.81 19.67 13.54
N LEU A 52 9.62 18.37 13.24
CA LEU A 52 9.43 17.36 14.25
C LEU A 52 10.60 17.28 15.25
N MET A 53 11.82 17.57 14.83
CA MET A 53 13.01 17.52 15.69
C MET A 53 13.00 18.63 16.72
N ASP A 54 12.32 19.75 16.41
CA ASP A 54 12.23 20.93 17.27
C ASP A 54 10.93 20.96 18.09
N ALA A 55 9.97 20.07 17.79
CA ALA A 55 8.66 20.03 18.44
C ALA A 55 8.74 19.67 19.94
N LEU A 56 9.80 18.96 20.34
CA LEU A 56 10.13 18.64 21.74
C LEU A 56 11.63 18.84 21.96
N ASP A 57 12.02 20.02 22.42
CA ASP A 57 13.38 20.30 22.86
C ASP A 57 13.58 19.95 24.35
N SER A 58 14.78 20.17 24.88
CA SER A 58 15.12 19.90 26.28
C SER A 58 14.37 20.77 27.31
N LYS A 59 13.65 21.79 26.85
CA LYS A 59 12.87 22.70 27.69
C LYS A 59 11.37 22.48 27.54
N ALA A 60 10.96 21.61 26.61
CA ALA A 60 9.55 21.33 26.36
C ALA A 60 8.90 20.65 27.56
N ASP A 61 7.63 20.92 27.76
CA ASP A 61 6.80 20.14 28.65
C ASP A 61 6.61 18.72 28.08
N MET A 62 6.99 17.71 28.84
CA MET A 62 6.96 16.31 28.45
C MET A 62 5.74 15.56 28.99
N TYR A 63 4.70 16.29 29.40
CA TYR A 63 3.45 15.72 29.89
C TYR A 63 2.37 15.75 28.80
N SER A 64 1.59 14.68 28.74
CA SER A 64 0.36 14.63 27.96
C SER A 64 -0.76 15.45 28.64
N GLU A 65 -1.86 15.66 27.93
CA GLU A 65 -3.00 16.44 28.42
C GLU A 65 -3.63 15.87 29.70
N ASP A 66 -3.53 14.56 29.92
CA ASP A 66 -4.03 13.89 31.14
C ASP A 66 -3.01 13.87 32.29
N GLY A 67 -1.85 14.53 32.10
CA GLY A 67 -0.78 14.60 33.09
C GLY A 67 0.18 13.41 33.10
N THR A 68 0.12 12.53 32.11
CA THR A 68 1.06 11.41 31.99
C THR A 68 2.46 11.92 31.61
N ASP A 69 3.49 11.57 32.37
CA ASP A 69 4.89 11.83 32.01
C ASP A 69 5.31 10.92 30.84
N CYS A 70 5.44 11.49 29.66
CA CYS A 70 5.75 10.75 28.43
C CYS A 70 7.14 10.12 28.42
N ARG A 71 8.04 10.48 29.33
CA ARG A 71 9.37 9.90 29.48
C ARG A 71 9.38 8.58 30.23
N ASN A 72 8.28 8.25 30.92
CA ASN A 72 8.21 7.10 31.82
C ASN A 72 7.39 5.94 31.24
N TYR A 73 7.35 4.84 31.92
CA TYR A 73 6.51 3.67 31.60
C TYR A 73 5.02 3.97 31.65
N GLY A 74 4.22 3.08 31.11
CA GLY A 74 2.78 3.08 31.21
C GLY A 74 2.06 3.56 29.94
N VAL A 75 0.73 3.60 30.03
CA VAL A 75 -0.21 3.93 28.96
C VAL A 75 -0.06 2.99 27.77
N LEU A 76 -0.65 1.80 27.93
CA LEU A 76 -0.51 0.69 26.97
C LEU A 76 -1.03 1.03 25.56
N ASP A 77 -2.09 1.83 25.46
CA ASP A 77 -2.80 2.12 24.22
C ASP A 77 -2.54 3.52 23.64
N GLY A 78 -1.62 4.27 24.25
CA GLY A 78 -1.19 5.59 23.77
C GLY A 78 -1.81 6.76 24.52
N ILE A 79 -1.16 7.93 24.44
CA ILE A 79 -1.63 9.15 25.09
C ILE A 79 -2.92 9.67 24.42
N PRO A 80 -3.82 10.34 25.16
CA PRO A 80 -5.13 10.77 24.66
C PRO A 80 -5.08 11.58 23.37
N GLU A 81 -4.22 12.58 23.31
CA GLU A 81 -4.08 13.47 22.16
C GLU A 81 -3.52 12.75 20.91
N ALA A 82 -2.67 11.72 21.07
CA ALA A 82 -2.21 10.91 19.95
C ALA A 82 -3.32 9.99 19.43
N LYS A 83 -4.14 9.44 20.35
CA LYS A 83 -5.34 8.69 19.97
C LYS A 83 -6.33 9.57 19.23
N LEU A 84 -6.53 10.80 19.65
CA LEU A 84 -7.40 11.77 18.99
C LEU A 84 -6.89 12.08 17.58
N LEU A 85 -5.62 12.46 17.43
CA LEU A 85 -5.02 12.75 16.12
C LEU A 85 -5.15 11.57 15.14
N MET A 86 -4.84 10.36 15.59
CA MET A 86 -4.93 9.17 14.74
C MET A 86 -6.39 8.77 14.48
N SER A 87 -7.30 9.00 15.42
CA SER A 87 -8.71 8.72 15.20
C SER A 87 -9.32 9.64 14.15
N ASP A 88 -8.95 10.91 14.14
CA ASP A 88 -9.37 11.86 13.11
C ASP A 88 -8.83 11.45 11.73
N MET A 89 -7.54 11.09 11.64
CA MET A 89 -6.94 10.59 10.41
C MET A 89 -7.59 9.29 9.90
N MET A 90 -8.06 8.45 10.81
CA MET A 90 -8.71 7.18 10.51
C MET A 90 -10.25 7.27 10.49
N GLU A 91 -10.82 8.46 10.68
CA GLU A 91 -12.28 8.71 10.72
C GLU A 91 -13.00 7.81 11.74
N ASN A 92 -12.44 7.70 12.94
CA ASN A 92 -12.93 6.78 13.97
C ASN A 92 -13.02 7.43 15.36
N ASN A 93 -13.47 6.68 16.37
CA ASN A 93 -13.51 7.13 17.76
C ASN A 93 -12.15 6.86 18.44
N PRO A 94 -11.60 7.81 19.23
CA PRO A 94 -10.36 7.60 19.99
C PRO A 94 -10.38 6.36 20.90
N ASP A 95 -11.54 5.99 21.44
CA ASP A 95 -11.69 4.80 22.28
C ASP A 95 -11.45 3.48 21.52
N ASN A 96 -11.59 3.52 20.20
CA ASN A 96 -11.36 2.39 19.31
C ASN A 96 -9.91 2.27 18.81
N ILE A 97 -8.98 3.10 19.34
CA ILE A 97 -7.60 3.22 18.85
C ILE A 97 -6.59 2.67 19.85
N ILE A 98 -5.61 1.94 19.36
CA ILE A 98 -4.34 1.68 20.04
C ILE A 98 -3.23 2.31 19.21
N ILE A 99 -2.38 3.13 19.85
CA ILE A 99 -1.16 3.66 19.26
C ILE A 99 -0.04 2.64 19.43
N TYR A 100 0.73 2.43 18.36
CA TYR A 100 1.87 1.52 18.32
C TYR A 100 3.18 2.28 17.97
N GLY A 101 4.21 1.52 17.60
CA GLY A 101 5.50 2.05 17.17
C GLY A 101 5.45 2.70 15.78
N ASN A 102 6.56 2.66 15.06
CA ASN A 102 6.76 3.49 13.86
C ASN A 102 6.05 3.03 12.58
N SER A 103 5.52 1.81 12.53
CA SER A 103 5.07 1.23 11.26
C SER A 103 3.83 0.33 11.41
N SER A 104 2.82 0.57 10.58
CA SER A 104 1.64 -0.30 10.46
C SER A 104 2.00 -1.72 10.02
N LEU A 105 3.10 -1.90 9.27
CA LEU A 105 3.57 -3.24 8.88
C LEU A 105 3.92 -4.09 10.10
N ASN A 106 4.58 -3.52 11.12
CA ASN A 106 4.85 -4.20 12.38
C ASN A 106 3.56 -4.59 13.09
N VAL A 107 2.58 -3.70 13.12
CA VAL A 107 1.28 -3.96 13.76
C VAL A 107 0.54 -5.10 13.05
N MET A 108 0.55 -5.13 11.72
CA MET A 108 -0.04 -6.21 10.93
C MET A 108 0.67 -7.54 11.18
N TYR A 109 2.02 -7.55 11.20
CA TYR A 109 2.81 -8.73 11.55
C TYR A 109 2.47 -9.24 12.97
N ASP A 110 2.46 -8.34 13.96
CA ASP A 110 2.13 -8.69 15.35
C ASP A 110 0.70 -9.22 15.46
N THR A 111 -0.24 -8.68 14.70
CA THR A 111 -1.63 -9.13 14.70
C THR A 111 -1.75 -10.57 14.17
N VAL A 112 -1.07 -10.88 13.05
CA VAL A 112 -1.00 -12.26 12.54
C VAL A 112 -0.27 -13.18 13.52
N SER A 113 0.86 -12.74 14.08
CA SER A 113 1.63 -13.51 15.08
C SER A 113 0.80 -13.86 16.31
N ARG A 114 0.02 -12.92 16.84
CA ARG A 114 -0.90 -13.18 17.97
C ARG A 114 -1.97 -14.18 17.59
N ALA A 115 -2.57 -14.06 16.41
CA ALA A 115 -3.56 -15.01 15.94
C ALA A 115 -2.96 -16.43 15.78
N MET A 116 -1.74 -16.53 15.25
CA MET A 116 -1.01 -17.79 15.14
C MET A 116 -0.75 -18.45 16.50
N THR A 117 -0.38 -17.68 17.52
CA THR A 117 0.09 -18.20 18.80
C THR A 117 -1.00 -18.29 19.87
N HIS A 118 -1.99 -17.42 19.86
CA HIS A 118 -3.01 -17.28 20.91
C HIS A 118 -4.44 -17.34 20.41
N GLY A 119 -4.67 -17.30 19.08
CA GLY A 119 -6.00 -17.18 18.50
C GLY A 119 -6.57 -15.75 18.62
N ILE A 120 -7.80 -15.58 18.19
CA ILE A 120 -8.55 -14.32 18.23
C ILE A 120 -9.80 -14.52 19.07
N MET A 121 -10.00 -13.71 20.10
CA MET A 121 -11.19 -13.73 20.97
C MET A 121 -11.53 -15.16 21.49
N GLY A 122 -10.49 -15.87 21.92
CA GLY A 122 -10.62 -17.23 22.47
C GLY A 122 -10.80 -18.34 21.43
N SER A 123 -10.57 -18.08 20.15
CA SER A 123 -10.51 -19.13 19.13
C SER A 123 -9.24 -19.97 19.27
N THR A 124 -9.21 -21.13 18.62
CA THR A 124 -8.01 -21.95 18.54
C THR A 124 -6.87 -21.18 17.89
N PRO A 125 -5.64 -21.17 18.49
CA PRO A 125 -4.46 -20.62 17.85
C PRO A 125 -4.28 -21.17 16.43
N TRP A 126 -4.04 -20.30 15.45
CA TRP A 126 -3.99 -20.74 14.06
C TRP A 126 -2.88 -21.74 13.77
N CYS A 127 -1.77 -21.69 14.52
CA CYS A 127 -0.69 -22.70 14.40
C CYS A 127 -1.12 -24.13 14.80
N LYS A 128 -2.29 -24.31 15.44
CA LYS A 128 -2.86 -25.62 15.81
C LYS A 128 -3.93 -26.10 14.84
N LEU A 129 -4.24 -25.34 13.81
CA LEU A 129 -5.19 -25.71 12.77
C LEU A 129 -4.46 -26.41 11.62
N ASP A 130 -5.12 -27.38 11.00
CA ASP A 130 -4.55 -28.13 9.86
C ASP A 130 -4.30 -27.21 8.65
N LYS A 131 -5.16 -26.20 8.47
CA LYS A 131 -5.08 -25.27 7.36
C LYS A 131 -5.53 -23.87 7.80
N VAL A 132 -4.77 -22.88 7.41
CA VAL A 132 -5.12 -21.44 7.49
C VAL A 132 -4.92 -20.83 6.13
N SER A 133 -5.89 -20.05 5.67
CA SER A 133 -5.87 -19.39 4.37
C SER A 133 -6.20 -17.91 4.51
N PHE A 134 -5.60 -17.08 3.64
CA PHE A 134 -5.94 -15.66 3.46
C PHE A 134 -6.33 -15.39 2.02
N LEU A 135 -7.35 -14.58 1.84
CA LEU A 135 -7.67 -13.98 0.56
C LEU A 135 -6.70 -12.84 0.27
N CYS A 136 -6.17 -12.84 -0.93
CA CYS A 136 -5.16 -11.90 -1.39
C CYS A 136 -5.63 -11.20 -2.67
N PRO A 137 -6.25 -10.03 -2.58
CA PRO A 137 -6.56 -9.23 -3.77
C PRO A 137 -5.30 -8.94 -4.60
N VAL A 138 -5.38 -9.21 -5.91
CA VAL A 138 -4.24 -9.15 -6.84
C VAL A 138 -4.57 -8.34 -8.09
N PRO A 139 -3.59 -7.54 -8.58
CA PRO A 139 -2.27 -7.29 -7.98
C PRO A 139 -2.37 -6.58 -6.63
N GLY A 140 -1.46 -6.87 -5.69
CA GLY A 140 -1.53 -6.38 -4.31
C GLY A 140 -0.16 -6.04 -3.70
N TYR A 141 -0.16 -5.75 -2.39
CA TYR A 141 1.05 -5.33 -1.69
C TYR A 141 1.92 -6.52 -1.27
N ASP A 142 3.11 -6.57 -1.83
CA ASP A 142 4.09 -7.65 -1.64
C ASP A 142 4.45 -7.95 -0.16
N ARG A 143 4.39 -6.94 0.74
CA ARG A 143 4.67 -7.15 2.16
C ARG A 143 3.55 -7.86 2.91
N HIS A 144 2.30 -7.66 2.51
CA HIS A 144 1.18 -8.46 3.02
C HIS A 144 1.38 -9.94 2.69
N PHE A 145 1.73 -10.23 1.44
CA PHE A 145 2.00 -11.59 1.00
C PHE A 145 3.19 -12.20 1.72
N ALA A 146 4.26 -11.42 1.92
CA ALA A 146 5.44 -11.86 2.66
C ALA A 146 5.14 -12.24 4.12
N ILE A 147 4.29 -11.48 4.83
CA ILE A 147 3.83 -11.85 6.19
C ILE A 147 3.08 -13.18 6.13
N THR A 148 2.15 -13.31 5.18
CA THR A 148 1.29 -14.48 5.04
C THR A 148 2.13 -15.74 4.75
N GLU A 149 3.06 -15.64 3.80
CA GLU A 149 3.98 -16.72 3.44
C GLU A 149 4.90 -17.11 4.60
N TYR A 150 5.44 -16.11 5.32
CA TYR A 150 6.32 -16.33 6.48
C TYR A 150 5.67 -17.19 7.57
N PHE A 151 4.38 -17.00 7.82
CA PHE A 151 3.62 -17.80 8.78
C PHE A 151 3.06 -19.10 8.22
N GLY A 152 3.37 -19.44 6.96
CA GLY A 152 2.88 -20.67 6.32
C GLY A 152 1.37 -20.65 6.03
N ILE A 153 0.77 -19.47 5.98
CA ILE A 153 -0.65 -19.29 5.67
C ILE A 153 -0.84 -19.40 4.15
N ASN A 154 -1.79 -20.23 3.72
CA ASN A 154 -2.10 -20.41 2.31
C ASN A 154 -2.73 -19.13 1.72
N MET A 155 -2.23 -18.68 0.58
CA MET A 155 -2.70 -17.48 -0.09
C MET A 155 -3.60 -17.81 -1.29
N ILE A 156 -4.82 -17.28 -1.28
CA ILE A 156 -5.82 -17.45 -2.34
C ILE A 156 -5.94 -16.12 -3.09
N PRO A 157 -5.49 -16.03 -4.34
CA PRO A 157 -5.63 -14.81 -5.13
C PRO A 157 -7.11 -14.49 -5.40
N VAL A 158 -7.46 -13.20 -5.32
CA VAL A 158 -8.78 -12.68 -5.68
C VAL A 158 -8.58 -11.53 -6.67
N PRO A 159 -9.25 -11.52 -7.83
CA PRO A 159 -9.12 -10.43 -8.80
C PRO A 159 -9.51 -9.07 -8.19
N MET A 160 -8.75 -8.02 -8.54
CA MET A 160 -9.07 -6.63 -8.24
C MET A 160 -9.69 -5.95 -9.44
N HIS A 161 -10.78 -5.22 -9.21
CA HIS A 161 -11.43 -4.30 -10.14
C HIS A 161 -11.18 -2.85 -9.73
N GLU A 162 -11.64 -1.90 -10.53
CA GLU A 162 -11.45 -0.46 -10.26
C GLU A 162 -12.15 0.01 -8.96
N ASP A 163 -13.19 -0.69 -8.55
CA ASP A 163 -14.02 -0.40 -7.37
C ASP A 163 -13.74 -1.32 -6.17
N GLY A 164 -12.74 -2.19 -6.28
CA GLY A 164 -12.32 -3.11 -5.22
C GLY A 164 -12.17 -4.57 -5.67
N PRO A 165 -11.97 -5.52 -4.75
CA PRO A 165 -11.85 -6.93 -5.10
C PRO A 165 -13.19 -7.51 -5.58
N ASP A 166 -13.13 -8.61 -6.33
CA ASP A 166 -14.30 -9.40 -6.72
C ASP A 166 -15.07 -9.88 -5.47
N MET A 167 -16.08 -9.09 -5.09
CA MET A 167 -16.84 -9.33 -3.87
C MET A 167 -17.81 -10.52 -3.98
N ASP A 168 -18.15 -10.97 -5.18
CA ASP A 168 -18.94 -12.20 -5.35
C ASP A 168 -18.08 -13.42 -4.99
N LEU A 169 -16.86 -13.43 -5.49
CA LEU A 169 -15.87 -14.47 -5.13
C LEU A 169 -15.49 -14.40 -3.64
N VAL A 170 -15.21 -13.19 -3.11
CA VAL A 170 -14.88 -13.01 -1.69
C VAL A 170 -15.99 -13.56 -0.80
N SER A 171 -17.25 -13.13 -1.02
CA SER A 171 -18.39 -13.55 -0.21
C SER A 171 -18.55 -15.07 -0.22
N LYS A 172 -18.53 -15.68 -1.41
CA LYS A 172 -18.64 -17.12 -1.57
C LYS A 172 -17.56 -17.87 -0.81
N LEU A 173 -16.29 -17.53 -1.02
CA LEU A 173 -15.18 -18.23 -0.40
C LEU A 173 -15.20 -18.10 1.13
N VAL A 174 -15.49 -16.92 1.65
CA VAL A 174 -15.52 -16.66 3.10
C VAL A 174 -16.69 -17.38 3.79
N GLU A 175 -17.83 -17.53 3.09
CA GLU A 175 -18.98 -18.25 3.63
C GLU A 175 -18.86 -19.78 3.56
N GLU A 176 -18.08 -20.31 2.61
CA GLU A 176 -17.97 -21.77 2.37
C GLU A 176 -16.75 -22.43 3.03
N ASP A 177 -15.65 -21.69 3.30
CA ASP A 177 -14.38 -22.27 3.80
C ASP A 177 -13.95 -21.62 5.14
N GLU A 178 -14.14 -22.38 6.23
CA GLU A 178 -13.72 -21.97 7.59
C GLU A 178 -12.20 -21.87 7.78
N SER A 179 -11.39 -22.41 6.85
CA SER A 179 -9.94 -22.24 6.87
C SER A 179 -9.52 -20.81 6.50
N ILE A 180 -10.40 -20.03 5.88
CA ILE A 180 -10.14 -18.64 5.51
C ILE A 180 -10.29 -17.76 6.74
N LYS A 181 -9.15 -17.23 7.22
CA LYS A 181 -9.06 -16.45 8.46
C LYS A 181 -8.87 -14.95 8.22
N GLY A 182 -8.58 -14.56 7.02
CA GLY A 182 -8.39 -13.14 6.73
C GLY A 182 -8.38 -12.78 5.25
N ILE A 183 -8.47 -11.49 5.01
CA ILE A 183 -8.29 -10.84 3.71
C ILE A 183 -7.45 -9.58 3.88
N TRP A 184 -6.48 -9.38 2.99
CA TRP A 184 -5.71 -8.14 2.92
C TRP A 184 -6.42 -7.11 2.07
N CYS A 185 -6.58 -5.88 2.58
CA CYS A 185 -7.20 -4.78 1.84
C CYS A 185 -6.33 -3.52 1.93
N VAL A 186 -6.08 -2.86 0.81
CA VAL A 186 -5.59 -1.47 0.73
C VAL A 186 -6.67 -0.65 0.04
N PRO A 187 -7.65 -0.14 0.81
CA PRO A 187 -8.95 0.29 0.25
C PRO A 187 -8.94 1.64 -0.46
N LYS A 188 -7.93 2.47 -0.20
CA LYS A 188 -7.81 3.79 -0.80
C LYS A 188 -6.45 3.93 -1.46
N TYR A 189 -6.46 4.32 -2.74
CA TYR A 189 -5.24 4.44 -3.54
C TYR A 189 -4.38 3.19 -3.47
N SER A 190 -4.98 2.03 -3.76
CA SER A 190 -4.43 0.70 -3.55
C SER A 190 -3.02 0.52 -4.13
N ASN A 191 -2.24 -0.35 -3.52
CA ASN A 191 -0.91 -0.71 -3.99
C ASN A 191 -0.97 -2.04 -4.75
N PRO A 192 -0.70 -2.08 -6.09
CA PRO A 192 -0.08 -1.01 -6.90
C PRO A 192 -1.05 -0.14 -7.72
N GLN A 193 -2.35 -0.43 -7.79
CA GLN A 193 -3.24 0.09 -8.83
C GLN A 193 -3.69 1.54 -8.62
N GLY A 194 -3.60 2.05 -7.38
CA GLY A 194 -4.10 3.38 -7.08
C GLY A 194 -5.62 3.49 -7.07
N TYR A 195 -6.34 2.38 -7.14
CA TYR A 195 -7.80 2.32 -7.05
C TYR A 195 -8.29 2.56 -5.63
N SER A 196 -9.48 3.11 -5.50
CA SER A 196 -10.18 3.22 -4.22
C SER A 196 -11.46 2.40 -4.27
N TYR A 197 -11.77 1.69 -3.18
CA TYR A 197 -12.97 0.87 -3.12
C TYR A 197 -14.23 1.75 -3.20
N SER A 198 -15.27 1.24 -3.86
CA SER A 198 -16.56 1.90 -3.85
C SER A 198 -17.26 1.77 -2.49
N ASP A 199 -18.19 2.68 -2.22
CA ASP A 199 -19.05 2.60 -1.04
C ASP A 199 -19.81 1.26 -0.96
N GLU A 200 -20.25 0.73 -2.11
CA GLU A 200 -20.94 -0.56 -2.14
C GLU A 200 -19.98 -1.71 -1.81
N THR A 201 -18.75 -1.69 -2.32
CA THR A 201 -17.71 -2.66 -1.94
C THR A 201 -17.46 -2.65 -0.43
N VAL A 202 -17.35 -1.48 0.19
CA VAL A 202 -17.18 -1.35 1.65
C VAL A 202 -18.39 -1.93 2.39
N ARG A 203 -19.62 -1.63 1.94
CA ARG A 203 -20.84 -2.18 2.55
C ARG A 203 -20.97 -3.69 2.35
N ARG A 204 -20.48 -4.24 1.23
CA ARG A 204 -20.42 -5.70 1.02
C ARG A 204 -19.46 -6.35 1.98
N PHE A 205 -18.28 -5.78 2.21
CA PHE A 205 -17.36 -6.22 3.27
C PHE A 205 -18.03 -6.25 4.65
N ALA A 206 -18.75 -5.20 5.00
CA ALA A 206 -19.44 -5.09 6.28
C ALA A 206 -20.52 -6.16 6.49
N ARG A 207 -21.11 -6.67 5.41
CA ARG A 207 -22.20 -7.69 5.41
C ARG A 207 -21.69 -9.13 5.25
N LEU A 208 -20.36 -9.37 5.18
CA LEU A 208 -19.81 -10.71 5.07
C LEU A 208 -20.30 -11.61 6.21
N LYS A 209 -20.51 -12.87 5.91
CA LYS A 209 -20.94 -13.92 6.84
C LYS A 209 -19.87 -15.01 6.88
N PRO A 210 -18.74 -14.81 7.55
CA PRO A 210 -17.67 -15.77 7.55
C PRO A 210 -18.07 -17.09 8.21
N ALA A 211 -17.72 -18.22 7.59
CA ALA A 211 -17.78 -19.53 8.23
C ALA A 211 -16.85 -19.58 9.44
N ALA A 212 -15.70 -18.93 9.38
CA ALA A 212 -14.76 -18.83 10.49
C ALA A 212 -15.15 -17.69 11.45
N ARG A 213 -15.41 -17.99 12.70
CA ARG A 213 -15.72 -17.01 13.75
C ARG A 213 -14.58 -16.01 13.98
N ASP A 214 -13.35 -16.43 13.76
CA ASP A 214 -12.12 -15.68 13.93
C ASP A 214 -11.59 -15.05 12.63
N PHE A 215 -12.41 -15.00 11.57
CA PHE A 215 -12.10 -14.26 10.35
C PHE A 215 -11.98 -12.77 10.63
N ARG A 216 -10.98 -12.10 10.02
CA ARG A 216 -10.81 -10.65 10.10
C ARG A 216 -10.42 -10.04 8.75
N ILE A 217 -10.93 -8.84 8.51
CA ILE A 217 -10.55 -7.99 7.41
C ILE A 217 -9.37 -7.14 7.87
N PHE A 218 -8.20 -7.30 7.24
CA PHE A 218 -7.00 -6.52 7.49
C PHE A 218 -7.03 -5.30 6.57
N TRP A 219 -7.49 -4.18 7.11
CA TRP A 219 -7.79 -2.94 6.38
C TRP A 219 -6.62 -1.97 6.52
N ASP A 220 -5.65 -2.06 5.59
CA ASP A 220 -4.45 -1.21 5.58
C ASP A 220 -4.76 0.16 4.96
N ASN A 221 -5.05 1.13 5.81
CA ASN A 221 -5.34 2.52 5.43
C ASN A 221 -4.05 3.33 5.21
N ALA A 222 -3.09 2.76 4.46
CA ALA A 222 -1.76 3.33 4.25
C ALA A 222 -1.79 4.70 3.55
N TYR A 223 -2.82 4.95 2.74
CA TYR A 223 -2.91 6.13 1.87
C TYR A 223 -4.16 6.99 2.13
N GLY A 224 -4.77 6.87 3.31
CA GLY A 224 -6.02 7.57 3.66
C GLY A 224 -6.00 9.08 3.42
N VAL A 225 -4.84 9.72 3.60
CA VAL A 225 -4.63 11.18 3.45
C VAL A 225 -3.66 11.55 2.31
N HIS A 226 -3.32 10.60 1.43
CA HIS A 226 -2.31 10.80 0.38
C HIS A 226 -2.94 11.19 -0.97
N HIS A 227 -3.73 12.26 -0.98
CA HIS A 227 -4.30 12.82 -2.19
C HIS A 227 -3.22 13.52 -3.03
N LEU A 228 -3.32 13.44 -4.36
CA LEU A 228 -2.49 14.23 -5.28
C LEU A 228 -3.12 15.58 -5.62
N TYR A 229 -4.45 15.68 -5.53
CA TYR A 229 -5.22 16.87 -5.92
C TYR A 229 -6.12 17.31 -4.78
N GLU A 230 -6.38 18.59 -4.66
CA GLU A 230 -7.30 19.14 -3.65
C GLU A 230 -8.76 19.00 -4.08
N ASP A 231 -9.02 19.15 -5.37
CA ASP A 231 -10.35 19.18 -5.98
C ASP A 231 -10.81 17.80 -6.51
N LYS A 232 -9.94 16.79 -6.50
CA LYS A 232 -10.19 15.44 -7.01
C LYS A 232 -9.67 14.42 -6.00
N GLN A 233 -10.48 14.11 -5.01
CA GLN A 233 -10.14 13.16 -3.95
C GLN A 233 -11.13 12.02 -3.94
N ASP A 234 -10.63 10.81 -3.71
CA ASP A 234 -11.48 9.67 -3.42
C ASP A 234 -11.93 9.71 -1.96
N TYR A 235 -13.17 9.31 -1.74
CA TYR A 235 -13.78 9.16 -0.43
C TYR A 235 -14.31 7.74 -0.28
N LEU A 236 -14.23 7.20 0.94
CA LEU A 236 -14.81 5.91 1.30
C LEU A 236 -15.71 6.11 2.52
N VAL A 237 -16.81 5.36 2.55
CA VAL A 237 -17.56 5.21 3.81
C VAL A 237 -16.69 4.48 4.83
N GLU A 238 -16.86 4.84 6.10
CA GLU A 238 -16.01 4.28 7.16
C GLU A 238 -16.41 2.84 7.51
N ILE A 239 -15.49 1.90 7.34
CA ILE A 239 -15.73 0.45 7.38
C ILE A 239 -16.19 -0.03 8.76
N LEU A 240 -15.61 0.46 9.88
CA LEU A 240 -16.00 0.02 11.23
C LEU A 240 -17.43 0.45 11.54
N ARG A 241 -17.84 1.64 11.10
CA ARG A 241 -19.21 2.12 11.22
C ARG A 241 -20.18 1.28 10.39
N GLU A 242 -19.81 0.94 9.17
CA GLU A 242 -20.64 0.07 8.31
C GLU A 242 -20.75 -1.35 8.89
N CYS A 243 -19.65 -1.91 9.43
CA CYS A 243 -19.69 -3.20 10.12
C CYS A 243 -20.60 -3.17 11.36
N LYS A 244 -20.55 -2.11 12.17
CA LYS A 244 -21.45 -1.94 13.31
C LYS A 244 -22.91 -1.89 12.88
N ARG A 245 -23.23 -1.15 11.79
CA ARG A 245 -24.58 -1.08 11.20
C ARG A 245 -25.08 -2.43 10.68
N ALA A 246 -24.16 -3.22 10.12
CA ALA A 246 -24.47 -4.55 9.61
C ALA A 246 -24.58 -5.64 10.69
N GLY A 247 -24.31 -5.31 11.96
CA GLY A 247 -24.30 -6.28 13.07
C GLY A 247 -23.03 -7.10 13.19
N ASN A 248 -21.94 -6.71 12.50
CA ASN A 248 -20.65 -7.39 12.44
C ASN A 248 -19.50 -6.51 13.00
N PRO A 249 -19.60 -5.96 14.22
CA PRO A 249 -18.66 -4.93 14.70
C PRO A 249 -17.21 -5.42 14.79
N ASP A 250 -16.98 -6.73 14.94
CA ASP A 250 -15.68 -7.31 15.23
C ASP A 250 -14.90 -7.77 13.99
N LEU A 251 -15.43 -7.56 12.77
CA LEU A 251 -14.82 -8.09 11.55
C LEU A 251 -13.50 -7.42 11.15
N VAL A 252 -13.20 -6.20 11.58
CA VAL A 252 -12.15 -5.38 10.97
C VAL A 252 -11.04 -5.04 11.94
N TYR A 253 -9.80 -5.18 11.45
CA TYR A 253 -8.60 -4.52 11.96
C TYR A 253 -8.17 -3.46 10.96
N LYS A 254 -8.28 -2.18 11.31
CA LYS A 254 -7.92 -1.05 10.47
C LYS A 254 -6.58 -0.49 10.91
N PHE A 255 -5.62 -0.44 10.01
CA PHE A 255 -4.23 -0.03 10.28
C PHE A 255 -3.91 1.29 9.59
N ALA A 256 -3.13 2.12 10.25
CA ALA A 256 -2.58 3.33 9.66
C ALA A 256 -1.23 3.69 10.28
N SER A 257 -0.45 4.54 9.61
CA SER A 257 0.78 5.09 10.17
C SER A 257 1.17 6.40 9.52
N THR A 258 2.02 7.16 10.21
CA THR A 258 2.65 8.37 9.65
C THR A 258 3.94 8.08 8.89
N SER A 259 4.24 6.80 8.57
CA SER A 259 5.50 6.40 7.93
C SER A 259 5.77 7.07 6.59
N LYS A 260 4.72 7.49 5.86
CA LYS A 260 4.84 8.23 4.60
C LYS A 260 4.39 9.69 4.72
N ILE A 261 4.11 10.13 5.95
CA ILE A 261 3.69 11.49 6.28
C ILE A 261 4.85 12.24 6.93
N THR A 262 5.56 11.58 7.85
CA THR A 262 6.73 12.11 8.56
C THR A 262 7.98 11.29 8.20
N PHE A 263 8.65 10.71 9.21
CA PHE A 263 9.84 9.88 8.99
C PHE A 263 9.48 8.38 9.07
N PRO A 264 9.76 7.57 8.04
CA PRO A 264 9.48 6.13 8.08
C PRO A 264 10.13 5.40 9.26
N GLY A 265 11.34 5.83 9.68
CA GLY A 265 12.06 5.25 10.80
C GLY A 265 11.58 5.72 12.18
N SER A 266 10.82 6.80 12.25
CA SER A 266 10.34 7.45 13.48
C SER A 266 8.87 7.85 13.37
N GLY A 267 8.07 7.11 12.63
CA GLY A 267 6.65 7.35 12.51
C GLY A 267 5.86 6.95 13.76
N MET A 268 4.55 7.12 13.68
CA MET A 268 3.57 6.66 14.65
C MET A 268 2.54 5.84 13.91
N SER A 269 2.21 4.65 14.41
CA SER A 269 1.19 3.79 13.82
C SER A 269 0.04 3.55 14.77
N ALA A 270 -1.09 3.15 14.23
CA ALA A 270 -2.29 2.87 15.00
C ALA A 270 -3.06 1.68 14.42
N LEU A 271 -3.77 1.02 15.31
CA LEU A 271 -4.81 0.04 15.01
C LEU A 271 -6.15 0.58 15.52
N ALA A 272 -7.15 0.63 14.64
CA ALA A 272 -8.53 0.89 15.01
C ALA A 272 -9.38 -0.38 14.82
N THR A 273 -10.23 -0.68 15.81
CA THR A 273 -11.12 -1.84 15.74
C THR A 273 -12.27 -1.70 16.75
N SER A 274 -13.12 -2.74 16.89
CA SER A 274 -14.16 -2.77 17.92
C SER A 274 -13.60 -2.83 19.35
N LEU A 275 -14.39 -2.44 20.32
CA LEU A 275 -14.01 -2.53 21.73
C LEU A 275 -13.72 -3.98 22.16
N ASN A 276 -14.48 -4.96 21.65
CA ASN A 276 -14.26 -6.37 21.94
C ASN A 276 -12.87 -6.84 21.46
N ASN A 277 -12.53 -6.51 20.21
CA ASN A 277 -11.21 -6.79 19.66
C ASN A 277 -10.10 -6.06 20.43
N LEU A 278 -10.32 -4.80 20.83
CA LEU A 278 -9.35 -4.04 21.60
C LEU A 278 -9.06 -4.68 22.95
N GLU A 279 -10.08 -5.15 23.66
CA GLU A 279 -9.92 -5.84 24.95
C GLU A 279 -9.10 -7.11 24.77
N ASP A 280 -9.38 -7.92 23.74
CA ASP A 280 -8.63 -9.14 23.45
C ASP A 280 -7.16 -8.82 23.12
N ILE A 281 -6.92 -7.81 22.28
CA ILE A 281 -5.57 -7.35 21.91
C ILE A 281 -4.83 -6.85 23.17
N LYS A 282 -5.43 -6.02 23.99
CA LYS A 282 -4.79 -5.45 25.19
C LYS A 282 -4.40 -6.53 26.20
N LYS A 283 -5.20 -7.61 26.36
CA LYS A 283 -4.84 -8.77 27.20
C LYS A 283 -3.54 -9.43 26.79
N GLN A 284 -3.24 -9.43 25.51
CA GLN A 284 -2.00 -10.02 24.96
C GLN A 284 -0.86 -8.97 24.91
N LEU A 285 -1.17 -7.75 24.49
CA LEU A 285 -0.21 -6.65 24.31
C LEU A 285 0.56 -6.31 25.60
N LYS A 286 -0.09 -6.37 26.77
CA LYS A 286 0.55 -6.15 28.07
C LYS A 286 1.72 -7.10 28.39
N ASN A 287 1.82 -8.24 27.69
CA ASN A 287 2.93 -9.18 27.82
C ASN A 287 4.07 -8.85 26.82
N GLN A 288 3.79 -8.04 25.79
CA GLN A 288 4.76 -7.62 24.79
C GLN A 288 5.42 -6.29 25.17
N THR A 289 4.66 -5.36 25.73
CA THR A 289 5.12 -4.01 26.08
C THR A 289 4.36 -3.44 27.27
N ILE A 290 4.98 -2.50 27.98
CA ILE A 290 4.30 -1.68 29.00
C ILE A 290 3.64 -0.45 28.36
N GLY A 291 4.10 -0.06 27.18
CA GLY A 291 3.62 1.04 26.36
C GLY A 291 4.61 1.39 25.27
N HIS A 292 4.12 1.98 24.21
CA HIS A 292 4.95 2.44 23.08
C HIS A 292 5.55 3.82 23.38
N ASP A 293 6.46 4.28 22.51
CA ASP A 293 7.19 5.54 22.64
C ASP A 293 6.27 6.77 22.70
N LYS A 294 5.98 7.22 23.94
CA LYS A 294 5.12 8.38 24.20
C LYS A 294 5.80 9.71 23.86
N VAL A 295 7.10 9.79 23.93
CA VAL A 295 7.84 10.99 23.49
C VAL A 295 7.63 11.21 22.00
N ASN A 296 7.69 10.15 21.22
CA ASN A 296 7.40 10.22 19.78
C ASN A 296 5.92 10.54 19.49
N GLN A 297 4.98 9.98 20.27
CA GLN A 297 3.56 10.32 20.18
C GLN A 297 3.35 11.82 20.43
N LEU A 298 3.86 12.33 21.55
CA LEU A 298 3.75 13.74 21.93
C LEU A 298 4.38 14.66 20.89
N ARG A 299 5.52 14.27 20.34
CA ARG A 299 6.21 15.01 19.25
C ARG A 299 5.35 15.14 18.00
N HIS A 300 4.68 14.08 17.56
CA HIS A 300 3.77 14.12 16.42
C HIS A 300 2.57 15.03 16.69
N VAL A 301 1.96 14.93 17.87
CA VAL A 301 0.85 15.80 18.25
C VAL A 301 1.27 17.27 18.27
N ARG A 302 2.41 17.60 18.88
CA ARG A 302 2.92 18.98 18.93
C ARG A 302 3.29 19.53 17.56
N PHE A 303 3.76 18.69 16.66
CA PHE A 303 4.13 19.06 15.29
C PHE A 303 2.90 19.37 14.43
N PHE A 304 1.87 18.56 14.47
CA PHE A 304 0.67 18.74 13.67
C PHE A 304 -0.37 19.67 14.32
N GLY A 305 -0.42 19.67 15.64
CA GLY A 305 -1.51 20.28 16.40
C GLY A 305 -2.79 19.43 16.35
N ASP A 306 -3.34 19.26 15.15
CA ASP A 306 -4.57 18.51 14.90
C ASP A 306 -4.59 17.94 13.46
N ILE A 307 -5.76 17.41 13.05
CA ILE A 307 -5.96 16.88 11.69
C ILE A 307 -5.86 17.95 10.61
N TYR A 308 -6.17 19.21 10.90
CA TYR A 308 -6.03 20.30 9.93
C TYR A 308 -4.56 20.59 9.66
N GLY A 309 -3.71 20.64 10.70
CA GLY A 309 -2.26 20.75 10.54
C GLY A 309 -1.67 19.58 9.76
N MET A 310 -2.15 18.36 9.98
CA MET A 310 -1.75 17.20 9.18
C MET A 310 -2.21 17.34 7.72
N THR A 311 -3.42 17.82 7.47
CA THR A 311 -3.94 18.04 6.11
C THR A 311 -3.11 19.07 5.36
N GLU A 312 -2.78 20.20 5.97
CA GLU A 312 -1.91 21.21 5.37
C GLU A 312 -0.49 20.68 5.09
N HIS A 313 0.02 19.80 5.95
CA HIS A 313 1.28 19.12 5.71
C HIS A 313 1.19 18.19 4.49
N MET A 314 0.10 17.45 4.34
CA MET A 314 -0.11 16.55 3.21
C MET A 314 -0.31 17.26 1.87
N LYS A 315 -0.86 18.48 1.86
CA LYS A 315 -0.89 19.33 0.64
C LYS A 315 0.51 19.62 0.12
N LYS A 316 1.46 19.91 1.02
CA LYS A 316 2.87 20.12 0.64
C LYS A 316 3.50 18.84 0.07
N HIS A 317 3.16 17.66 0.61
CA HIS A 317 3.56 16.38 0.03
C HIS A 317 2.99 16.21 -1.40
N ALA A 318 1.71 16.52 -1.59
CA ALA A 318 1.06 16.45 -2.89
C ALA A 318 1.76 17.35 -3.94
N ASP A 319 2.13 18.56 -3.58
CA ASP A 319 2.83 19.49 -4.46
C ASP A 319 4.20 18.96 -4.94
N ILE A 320 4.86 18.15 -4.11
CA ILE A 320 6.15 17.51 -4.46
C ILE A 320 5.93 16.30 -5.39
N ILE A 321 4.94 15.45 -5.10
CA ILE A 321 4.82 14.17 -5.81
C ILE A 321 3.89 14.23 -7.02
N ARG A 322 2.87 15.09 -7.06
CA ARG A 322 1.95 15.25 -8.21
C ARG A 322 2.67 15.45 -9.54
N PRO A 323 3.64 16.37 -9.67
CA PRO A 323 4.36 16.56 -10.94
C PRO A 323 5.12 15.30 -11.41
N LYS A 324 5.52 14.44 -10.47
CA LYS A 324 6.19 13.16 -10.77
C LYS A 324 5.20 12.15 -11.39
N PHE A 325 3.99 12.06 -10.85
CA PHE A 325 2.93 11.22 -11.41
C PHE A 325 2.53 11.71 -12.80
N GLU A 326 2.21 12.98 -12.93
CA GLU A 326 1.80 13.60 -14.20
C GLU A 326 2.86 13.42 -15.29
N MET A 327 4.14 13.51 -14.94
CA MET A 327 5.23 13.31 -15.90
C MET A 327 5.32 11.85 -16.35
N VAL A 328 5.22 10.88 -15.45
CA VAL A 328 5.23 9.44 -15.83
C VAL A 328 4.04 9.13 -16.73
N GLU A 329 2.83 9.54 -16.33
CA GLU A 329 1.61 9.34 -17.11
C GLU A 329 1.72 9.95 -18.51
N LYS A 330 2.20 11.21 -18.60
CA LYS A 330 2.43 11.89 -19.88
C LYS A 330 3.40 11.12 -20.78
N ILE A 331 4.51 10.63 -20.23
CA ILE A 331 5.48 9.85 -21.01
C ILE A 331 4.87 8.53 -21.50
N LEU A 332 4.14 7.82 -20.66
CA LEU A 332 3.43 6.60 -21.07
C LEU A 332 2.41 6.89 -22.17
N GLU A 333 1.65 7.99 -22.07
CA GLU A 333 0.71 8.43 -23.09
C GLU A 333 1.41 8.75 -24.42
N GLU A 334 2.46 9.57 -24.38
CA GLU A 334 3.20 9.97 -25.57
C GLU A 334 3.88 8.77 -26.26
N GLU A 335 4.41 7.84 -25.48
CA GLU A 335 5.22 6.74 -25.99
C GLU A 335 4.42 5.50 -26.37
N LEU A 336 3.33 5.18 -25.65
CA LEU A 336 2.66 3.89 -25.78
C LEU A 336 1.22 3.97 -26.31
N THR A 337 0.52 5.12 -26.19
CA THR A 337 -0.86 5.25 -26.67
C THR A 337 -0.97 4.91 -28.15
N GLY A 338 -1.94 4.06 -28.50
CA GLY A 338 -2.23 3.60 -29.87
C GLY A 338 -1.41 2.39 -30.31
N LEU A 339 -0.40 1.94 -29.54
CA LEU A 339 0.39 0.75 -29.86
C LEU A 339 -0.29 -0.55 -29.39
N GLU A 340 -1.25 -0.50 -28.46
CA GLU A 340 -1.96 -1.61 -27.85
C GLU A 340 -1.04 -2.68 -27.22
N ILE A 341 0.03 -2.23 -26.54
CA ILE A 341 1.04 -3.09 -25.93
C ILE A 341 1.08 -3.00 -24.41
N GLY A 342 0.16 -2.28 -23.80
CA GLY A 342 -0.01 -2.18 -22.35
C GLY A 342 -1.02 -1.12 -21.97
N THR A 343 -1.47 -1.19 -20.72
CA THR A 343 -2.37 -0.25 -20.08
C THR A 343 -1.81 0.18 -18.73
N TRP A 344 -2.23 1.33 -18.22
CA TRP A 344 -1.79 1.82 -16.92
C TRP A 344 -2.88 2.59 -16.20
N THR A 345 -2.77 2.61 -14.89
CA THR A 345 -3.68 3.36 -14.02
C THR A 345 -3.30 4.84 -13.94
N LYS A 346 -4.29 5.70 -13.66
CA LYS A 346 -4.13 7.14 -13.41
C LYS A 346 -4.66 7.48 -12.02
N PRO A 347 -3.87 7.24 -10.98
CA PRO A 347 -4.33 7.38 -9.60
C PRO A 347 -4.52 8.86 -9.22
N LEU A 348 -5.52 9.11 -8.37
CA LEU A 348 -5.74 10.43 -7.76
C LEU A 348 -5.00 10.60 -6.42
N GLY A 349 -4.24 9.60 -6.01
CA GLY A 349 -3.49 9.56 -4.76
C GLY A 349 -2.60 8.35 -4.63
N GLY A 350 -1.99 8.19 -3.46
CA GLY A 350 -1.10 7.07 -3.18
C GLY A 350 0.32 7.26 -3.70
N TYR A 351 1.01 6.14 -3.95
CA TYR A 351 2.45 6.13 -4.24
C TYR A 351 2.85 5.38 -5.50
N PHE A 352 1.88 4.81 -6.24
CA PHE A 352 2.18 3.89 -7.33
C PHE A 352 1.29 4.12 -8.56
N ILE A 353 1.83 3.74 -9.70
CA ILE A 353 1.11 3.52 -10.95
C ILE A 353 1.24 2.04 -11.28
N SER A 354 0.15 1.35 -11.58
CA SER A 354 0.15 -0.02 -12.09
C SER A 354 0.20 -0.01 -13.60
N PHE A 355 1.08 -0.82 -14.16
CA PHE A 355 1.19 -1.03 -15.60
C PHE A 355 0.99 -2.50 -15.92
N ASP A 356 0.08 -2.80 -16.84
CA ASP A 356 -0.14 -4.14 -17.36
C ASP A 356 0.36 -4.22 -18.80
N ALA A 357 1.44 -4.97 -19.00
CA ALA A 357 2.05 -5.25 -20.30
C ALA A 357 1.28 -6.36 -21.03
N MET A 358 1.65 -6.63 -22.28
CA MET A 358 1.24 -7.84 -22.97
C MET A 358 1.65 -9.08 -22.15
N ASP A 359 0.79 -10.08 -22.09
CA ASP A 359 1.04 -11.35 -21.38
C ASP A 359 2.43 -11.92 -21.68
N GLY A 360 3.15 -12.35 -20.67
CA GLY A 360 4.51 -12.91 -20.77
C GLY A 360 5.62 -11.88 -21.04
N CYS A 361 5.35 -10.57 -20.87
CA CYS A 361 6.34 -9.53 -21.15
C CYS A 361 6.93 -8.87 -19.89
N ALA A 362 6.26 -8.93 -18.73
CA ALA A 362 6.67 -8.15 -17.56
C ALA A 362 8.10 -8.46 -17.10
N LYS A 363 8.48 -9.74 -16.99
CA LYS A 363 9.85 -10.13 -16.61
C LYS A 363 10.89 -9.63 -17.60
N LYS A 364 10.61 -9.73 -18.90
CA LYS A 364 11.50 -9.22 -19.95
C LYS A 364 11.67 -7.69 -19.86
N ILE A 365 10.59 -6.96 -19.62
CA ILE A 365 10.61 -5.48 -19.46
C ILE A 365 11.48 -5.08 -18.26
N VAL A 366 11.23 -5.69 -17.10
CA VAL A 366 11.99 -5.40 -15.87
C VAL A 366 13.48 -5.76 -16.03
N ASP A 367 13.79 -6.87 -16.71
CA ASP A 367 15.16 -7.28 -17.00
C ASP A 367 15.88 -6.28 -17.95
N TYR A 368 15.21 -5.80 -18.99
CA TYR A 368 15.75 -4.75 -19.85
C TYR A 368 16.01 -3.46 -19.09
N ALA A 369 15.05 -2.99 -18.27
CA ALA A 369 15.22 -1.80 -17.47
C ALA A 369 16.44 -1.93 -16.53
N LYS A 370 16.57 -3.08 -15.86
CA LYS A 370 17.70 -3.39 -14.97
C LYS A 370 19.05 -3.40 -15.70
N LYS A 371 19.12 -4.01 -16.89
CA LYS A 371 20.34 -4.06 -17.71
C LYS A 371 20.79 -2.70 -18.24
N ALA A 372 19.86 -1.77 -18.36
CA ALA A 372 20.14 -0.38 -18.71
C ALA A 372 20.23 0.55 -17.49
N GLY A 373 20.35 0.01 -16.26
CA GLY A 373 20.65 0.76 -15.05
C GLY A 373 19.44 1.33 -14.32
N VAL A 374 18.21 0.84 -14.59
CA VAL A 374 17.00 1.25 -13.86
C VAL A 374 16.46 0.09 -13.05
N ALA A 375 16.54 0.20 -11.73
CA ALA A 375 15.94 -0.77 -10.79
C ALA A 375 14.43 -0.58 -10.71
N MET A 376 13.68 -1.68 -10.90
CA MET A 376 12.23 -1.74 -10.74
C MET A 376 11.85 -2.82 -9.71
N THR A 377 10.63 -2.78 -9.21
CA THR A 377 10.07 -3.90 -8.45
C THR A 377 10.12 -5.16 -9.32
N PRO A 378 10.59 -6.31 -8.81
CA PRO A 378 10.60 -7.55 -9.58
C PRO A 378 9.20 -7.89 -10.10
N ALA A 379 9.10 -8.30 -11.37
CA ALA A 379 7.84 -8.78 -11.93
C ALA A 379 7.32 -9.99 -11.13
N GLY A 380 6.02 -10.02 -10.91
CA GLY A 380 5.37 -11.02 -10.06
C GLY A 380 5.32 -10.67 -8.57
N ALA A 381 6.07 -9.66 -8.08
CA ALA A 381 6.05 -9.28 -6.65
C ALA A 381 4.67 -8.85 -6.14
N THR A 382 3.80 -8.37 -7.02
CA THR A 382 2.43 -7.95 -6.71
C THR A 382 1.43 -9.13 -6.63
N TRP A 383 1.94 -10.36 -6.66
CA TRP A 383 1.16 -11.60 -6.58
C TRP A 383 1.68 -12.52 -5.48
N PRO A 384 0.80 -13.34 -4.83
CA PRO A 384 1.20 -14.39 -3.91
C PRO A 384 2.26 -15.31 -4.52
N TYR A 385 3.25 -15.68 -3.71
CA TYR A 385 4.36 -16.57 -4.12
C TYR A 385 5.16 -16.04 -5.33
N HIS A 386 5.08 -14.73 -5.61
CA HIS A 386 5.70 -14.07 -6.78
C HIS A 386 5.28 -14.68 -8.13
N ARG A 387 4.05 -15.17 -8.24
CA ARG A 387 3.53 -15.85 -9.43
C ARG A 387 2.37 -15.09 -10.04
N ASP A 388 2.69 -14.12 -10.90
CA ASP A 388 1.71 -13.53 -11.81
C ASP A 388 1.46 -14.54 -12.95
N PRO A 389 0.25 -15.10 -13.11
CA PRO A 389 -0.05 -16.09 -14.14
C PRO A 389 0.03 -15.53 -15.55
N HIS A 390 -0.14 -14.22 -15.72
CA HIS A 390 -0.06 -13.54 -17.00
C HIS A 390 1.32 -12.96 -17.28
N ASP A 391 2.21 -12.86 -16.28
CA ASP A 391 3.50 -12.19 -16.40
C ASP A 391 3.36 -10.81 -17.09
N SER A 392 2.39 -10.02 -16.61
CA SER A 392 1.96 -8.74 -17.22
C SER A 392 2.10 -7.55 -16.30
N ASN A 393 1.90 -7.72 -14.98
CA ASN A 393 1.83 -6.59 -14.04
C ASN A 393 3.20 -6.08 -13.62
N ILE A 394 3.37 -4.76 -13.69
CA ILE A 394 4.58 -4.03 -13.26
C ILE A 394 4.16 -2.84 -12.40
N ARG A 395 4.73 -2.75 -11.20
CA ARG A 395 4.55 -1.61 -10.31
C ARG A 395 5.58 -0.53 -10.57
N ILE A 396 5.13 0.69 -10.89
CA ILE A 396 5.95 1.89 -11.05
C ILE A 396 5.84 2.73 -9.77
N ALA A 397 6.98 3.12 -9.19
CA ALA A 397 7.06 3.97 -7.99
C ALA A 397 7.68 5.34 -8.34
N PRO A 398 6.88 6.37 -8.67
CA PRO A 398 7.40 7.66 -9.12
C PRO A 398 7.90 8.55 -7.98
N THR A 399 7.56 8.27 -6.73
CA THR A 399 7.72 9.22 -5.61
C THR A 399 9.17 9.51 -5.22
N TYR A 400 10.05 8.52 -5.27
CA TYR A 400 11.39 8.62 -4.72
C TYR A 400 12.42 9.33 -5.62
N PRO A 401 12.52 9.06 -6.94
CA PRO A 401 13.57 9.67 -7.77
C PRO A 401 13.37 11.19 -7.93
N PRO A 402 14.47 11.95 -8.11
CA PRO A 402 14.37 13.32 -8.65
C PRO A 402 13.64 13.34 -9.99
N LEU A 403 13.04 14.49 -10.34
CA LEU A 403 12.18 14.62 -11.51
C LEU A 403 12.93 14.29 -12.84
N GLU A 404 14.18 14.73 -12.98
CA GLU A 404 14.99 14.45 -14.18
C GLU A 404 15.36 12.96 -14.30
N ASP A 405 15.76 12.34 -13.21
CA ASP A 405 16.06 10.89 -13.16
C ASP A 405 14.80 10.08 -13.52
N LEU A 406 13.65 10.48 -12.98
CA LEU A 406 12.36 9.86 -13.24
C LEU A 406 11.97 9.98 -14.72
N ARG A 407 12.23 11.13 -15.34
CA ARG A 407 11.99 11.36 -16.78
C ARG A 407 12.79 10.39 -17.64
N ILE A 408 14.08 10.23 -17.36
CA ILE A 408 14.97 9.31 -18.09
C ILE A 408 14.49 7.87 -17.87
N ALA A 409 14.24 7.49 -16.63
CA ALA A 409 13.80 6.14 -16.29
C ALA A 409 12.45 5.77 -16.92
N SER A 410 11.50 6.71 -17.00
CA SER A 410 10.17 6.49 -17.60
C SER A 410 10.25 6.33 -19.13
N LYS A 411 11.10 7.10 -19.81
CA LYS A 411 11.35 6.94 -21.24
C LYS A 411 12.01 5.60 -21.54
N LEU A 412 13.01 5.22 -20.75
CA LEU A 412 13.64 3.90 -20.88
C LEU A 412 12.62 2.78 -20.62
N PHE A 413 11.77 2.92 -19.60
CA PHE A 413 10.72 1.95 -19.32
C PHE A 413 9.79 1.77 -20.54
N ALA A 414 9.30 2.84 -21.13
CA ALA A 414 8.45 2.79 -22.33
C ALA A 414 9.17 2.12 -23.51
N LEU A 415 10.48 2.38 -23.69
CA LEU A 415 11.31 1.70 -24.68
C LEU A 415 11.42 0.19 -24.41
N CYS A 416 11.61 -0.21 -23.15
CA CYS A 416 11.66 -1.63 -22.75
C CYS A 416 10.31 -2.34 -23.01
N VAL A 417 9.18 -1.65 -22.79
CA VAL A 417 7.84 -2.16 -23.13
C VAL A 417 7.75 -2.44 -24.64
N LYS A 418 8.12 -1.47 -25.47
CA LYS A 418 8.14 -1.62 -26.96
C LYS A 418 9.01 -2.80 -27.39
N LEU A 419 10.24 -2.88 -26.85
CA LEU A 419 11.21 -3.96 -27.17
C LEU A 419 10.66 -5.34 -26.82
N ALA A 420 10.09 -5.51 -25.63
CA ALA A 420 9.55 -6.80 -25.21
C ALA A 420 8.34 -7.20 -26.05
N SER A 421 7.46 -6.24 -26.36
CA SER A 421 6.25 -6.45 -27.14
C SER A 421 6.56 -6.83 -28.59
N VAL A 422 7.47 -6.10 -29.27
CA VAL A 422 7.86 -6.41 -30.65
C VAL A 422 8.52 -7.78 -30.73
N LYS A 423 9.41 -8.13 -29.79
CA LYS A 423 10.01 -9.46 -29.75
C LYS A 423 8.98 -10.57 -29.61
N LYS A 424 8.00 -10.36 -28.69
CA LYS A 424 6.92 -11.32 -28.49
C LYS A 424 6.08 -11.52 -29.75
N LEU A 425 5.73 -10.45 -30.44
CA LEU A 425 4.95 -10.53 -31.68
C LEU A 425 5.73 -11.20 -32.84
N LEU A 426 7.05 -11.13 -32.83
CA LEU A 426 7.90 -11.83 -33.81
C LEU A 426 8.09 -13.32 -33.45
N GLU A 427 7.91 -13.72 -32.19
CA GLU A 427 7.98 -15.11 -31.71
C GLU A 427 6.64 -15.85 -31.91
N ALA A 428 5.52 -15.12 -32.12
CA ALA A 428 4.17 -15.67 -32.34
C ALA A 428 3.92 -16.03 -33.79
#